data_faf463ec28eb339bc3150c1b4054c1b6
#
_entry.id   faf463ec28eb339bc3150c1b4054c1b6
#
_cell.length_a   1.000
_cell.length_b   1.000
_cell.length_c   1.000
_cell.angle_alpha   90.00
_cell.angle_beta   90.00
_cell.angle_gamma   90.00
#
_symmetry.space_group_name_H-M   'P 1'
#
loop_
_entity.id
_entity.type
_entity.pdbx_description
1 polymer ?
#
loop_
_entity_poly.entity_id
_entity_poly.type
_entity_poly.pdbx_seq_one_letter_code
_entity_poly.pdbx_strand_id
1 'polypeptide(L)'
;MSTVPQQWNQFYLKDVSFVNLMTRRIFNVLIVANPYDAFMLEDDGRVDEKLFDEYMELGMRYPPSFSQVSTTEEAEQVLKTTDVDLVICMPGNADNDAFAVARDVKRMAPQIPCVVLTPFSHGITKRIENEDMSIFDYVFCWLGNTNLILSIIKLIEDRMNIEHDINEAGVQMILLVEDNIRFYSSVLPNLYNYILAQSKRFSTEALNPHAAAQRKRGRPKVVLATNYEDAMRIYEKYHENTLGVISDTRFPMHTPHGQLAQVQ
;
A
#
# COMPACT_ATOMS: atom_id res chain seq x y z
N MET A 1 34.81 25.63 -21.23
CA MET A 1 33.37 25.48 -21.32
C MET A 1 33.06 23.98 -21.22
N SER A 2 32.67 23.54 -20.06
CA SER A 2 32.37 22.12 -19.76
C SER A 2 30.96 21.86 -20.19
N THR A 3 30.76 21.05 -21.22
CA THR A 3 29.43 20.57 -21.66
C THR A 3 28.92 19.53 -20.70
N VAL A 4 27.92 19.88 -19.92
CA VAL A 4 27.16 18.93 -19.09
C VAL A 4 26.49 17.91 -20.03
N PRO A 5 26.62 16.59 -19.79
CA PRO A 5 26.00 15.58 -20.66
C PRO A 5 24.50 15.75 -20.73
N GLN A 6 23.93 15.70 -21.94
CA GLN A 6 22.49 15.85 -22.22
C GLN A 6 21.60 14.85 -21.48
N GLN A 7 22.14 13.77 -20.93
CA GLN A 7 21.41 12.74 -20.17
C GLN A 7 20.87 13.20 -18.82
N TRP A 8 21.36 14.29 -18.24
CA TRP A 8 20.89 14.81 -16.96
C TRP A 8 19.64 15.69 -17.07
N ASN A 9 19.28 16.14 -18.29
CA ASN A 9 18.11 16.97 -18.51
C ASN A 9 16.75 16.22 -18.46
N GLN A 10 16.76 14.90 -18.42
CA GLN A 10 15.53 14.09 -18.32
C GLN A 10 14.96 14.01 -16.91
N PHE A 11 15.73 14.36 -15.89
CA PHE A 11 15.32 14.30 -14.48
C PHE A 11 14.80 15.64 -13.92
N TYR A 12 14.75 16.69 -14.71
CA TYR A 12 14.07 17.90 -14.28
C TYR A 12 12.55 17.66 -14.38
N LEU A 13 11.92 17.50 -13.21
CA LEU A 13 10.47 17.61 -13.10
C LEU A 13 10.06 18.85 -13.90
N LYS A 14 9.27 18.68 -14.95
CA LYS A 14 8.64 19.80 -15.67
C LYS A 14 8.05 20.71 -14.61
N ASP A 15 8.00 22.02 -14.85
CA ASP A 15 7.33 23.04 -14.01
C ASP A 15 5.81 22.76 -13.91
N VAL A 16 5.47 21.55 -13.50
CA VAL A 16 4.11 21.03 -13.40
C VAL A 16 3.66 21.28 -11.97
N SER A 17 2.48 21.81 -11.84
CA SER A 17 1.82 22.03 -10.57
C SER A 17 1.62 20.68 -9.86
N PHE A 18 2.41 20.39 -8.83
CA PHE A 18 2.21 19.24 -7.92
C PHE A 18 0.86 19.27 -7.18
N VAL A 19 0.04 20.27 -7.43
CA VAL A 19 -1.30 20.42 -6.82
C VAL A 19 -2.19 19.24 -7.16
N ASN A 20 -2.09 18.74 -8.40
CA ASN A 20 -2.95 17.69 -8.91
C ASN A 20 -2.45 16.27 -8.62
N LEU A 21 -1.31 16.12 -7.94
CA LEU A 21 -0.78 14.81 -7.60
C LEU A 21 -1.46 14.22 -6.37
N MET A 22 -1.45 12.90 -6.29
CA MET A 22 -2.06 12.14 -5.18
C MET A 22 -3.52 12.54 -4.92
N THR A 23 -4.31 12.57 -5.98
CA THR A 23 -5.73 12.95 -5.93
C THR A 23 -6.57 11.93 -5.18
N ARG A 24 -6.18 10.66 -5.22
CA ARG A 24 -6.84 9.56 -4.49
C ARG A 24 -6.08 9.29 -3.21
N ARG A 25 -6.75 9.50 -2.07
CA ARG A 25 -6.18 9.31 -0.74
C ARG A 25 -7.11 8.44 0.09
N ILE A 26 -6.54 7.77 1.07
CA ILE A 26 -7.27 6.95 2.03
C ILE A 26 -7.51 7.79 3.28
N PHE A 27 -8.78 8.07 3.56
CA PHE A 27 -9.25 8.79 4.74
C PHE A 27 -10.01 7.88 5.70
N ASN A 28 -10.72 6.87 5.17
CA ASN A 28 -11.55 5.98 5.99
C ASN A 28 -11.18 4.53 5.69
N VAL A 29 -10.73 3.85 6.72
CA VAL A 29 -10.34 2.44 6.68
C VAL A 29 -11.37 1.60 7.43
N LEU A 30 -11.94 0.60 6.78
CA LEU A 30 -12.82 -0.38 7.39
C LEU A 30 -12.01 -1.62 7.78
N ILE A 31 -11.93 -1.91 9.07
CA ILE A 31 -11.32 -3.13 9.59
C ILE A 31 -12.42 -4.18 9.79
N VAL A 32 -12.31 -5.28 9.05
CA VAL A 32 -13.17 -6.46 9.21
C VAL A 32 -12.42 -7.47 10.06
N ALA A 33 -12.78 -7.57 11.34
CA ALA A 33 -12.10 -8.42 12.30
C ALA A 33 -13.10 -8.91 13.37
N ASN A 34 -12.81 -10.06 14.00
CA ASN A 34 -13.52 -10.38 15.22
C ASN A 34 -13.08 -9.44 16.36
N PRO A 35 -13.87 -9.28 17.43
CA PRO A 35 -13.55 -8.35 18.52
C PRO A 35 -12.20 -8.60 19.19
N TYR A 36 -11.74 -9.85 19.24
CA TYR A 36 -10.48 -10.22 19.86
C TYR A 36 -9.28 -9.76 19.00
N ASP A 37 -9.32 -10.04 17.69
CA ASP A 37 -8.21 -9.66 16.78
C ASP A 37 -8.12 -8.14 16.63
N ALA A 38 -9.24 -7.46 16.67
CA ALA A 38 -9.27 -6.01 16.66
C ALA A 38 -8.75 -5.41 17.98
N PHE A 39 -9.11 -5.98 19.12
CA PHE A 39 -8.56 -5.60 20.41
C PHE A 39 -7.03 -5.78 20.44
N MET A 40 -6.53 -6.88 19.88
CA MET A 40 -5.07 -7.10 19.78
C MET A 40 -4.39 -6.02 18.94
N LEU A 41 -5.04 -5.54 17.88
CA LEU A 41 -4.51 -4.44 17.06
C LEU A 41 -4.48 -3.12 17.85
N GLU A 42 -5.50 -2.87 18.67
CA GLU A 42 -5.59 -1.68 19.53
C GLU A 42 -4.63 -1.77 20.73
N ASP A 43 -4.55 -2.91 21.41
CA ASP A 43 -3.77 -3.09 22.65
C ASP A 43 -2.26 -3.18 22.36
N ASP A 44 -1.85 -3.91 21.31
CA ASP A 44 -0.46 -4.03 20.88
C ASP A 44 0.14 -2.72 20.37
N GLY A 45 -0.71 -1.77 19.97
CA GLY A 45 -0.18 -0.65 19.25
C GLY A 45 -0.83 0.70 19.45
N ARG A 46 -2.02 0.81 20.02
CA ARG A 46 -2.77 2.06 19.89
C ARG A 46 -2.60 2.60 18.47
N VAL A 47 -3.04 1.79 17.50
CA VAL A 47 -2.75 2.02 16.07
C VAL A 47 -3.09 3.45 15.67
N ASP A 48 -4.23 3.96 16.17
CA ASP A 48 -4.69 5.32 15.88
C ASP A 48 -3.71 6.38 16.41
N GLU A 49 -3.26 6.27 17.67
CA GLU A 49 -2.34 7.23 18.27
C GLU A 49 -0.96 7.20 17.58
N LYS A 50 -0.39 5.99 17.39
CA LYS A 50 0.90 5.85 16.74
C LYS A 50 0.87 6.29 15.29
N LEU A 51 -0.20 5.99 14.57
CA LEU A 51 -0.36 6.42 13.20
C LEU A 51 -0.52 7.95 13.12
N PHE A 52 -1.26 8.54 14.08
CA PHE A 52 -1.34 9.98 14.20
C PHE A 52 0.04 10.60 14.43
N ASP A 53 0.81 10.08 15.37
CA ASP A 53 2.15 10.56 15.69
C ASP A 53 3.08 10.46 14.46
N GLU A 54 3.07 9.32 13.75
CA GLU A 54 3.82 9.13 12.51
C GLU A 54 3.41 10.14 11.41
N TYR A 55 2.10 10.38 11.25
CA TYR A 55 1.62 11.38 10.30
C TYR A 55 2.10 12.79 10.66
N MET A 56 2.08 13.13 11.95
CA MET A 56 2.58 14.42 12.44
C MET A 56 4.09 14.53 12.29
N GLU A 57 4.83 13.49 12.67
CA GLU A 57 6.29 13.45 12.55
C GLU A 57 6.74 13.60 11.10
N LEU A 58 6.10 12.89 10.17
CA LEU A 58 6.36 12.99 8.73
C LEU A 58 5.78 14.27 8.11
N GLY A 59 5.07 15.09 8.89
CA GLY A 59 4.45 16.32 8.44
C GLY A 59 3.36 16.07 7.40
N MET A 60 2.68 14.93 7.48
CA MET A 60 1.51 14.61 6.71
C MET A 60 0.27 15.16 7.43
N ARG A 61 -0.73 15.58 6.67
CA ARG A 61 -2.00 16.08 7.19
C ARG A 61 -3.07 15.00 7.06
N TYR A 62 -4.00 14.98 8.00
CA TYR A 62 -5.18 14.13 7.97
C TYR A 62 -4.81 12.62 8.00
N PRO A 63 -4.50 12.08 9.17
CA PRO A 63 -4.42 10.63 9.36
C PRO A 63 -5.78 10.00 9.04
N PRO A 64 -5.82 8.78 8.54
CA PRO A 64 -7.07 8.08 8.28
C PRO A 64 -7.82 7.78 9.59
N SER A 65 -9.13 7.71 9.50
CA SER A 65 -9.99 7.19 10.56
C SER A 65 -10.26 5.71 10.35
N PHE A 66 -10.43 4.97 11.44
CA PHE A 66 -10.70 3.54 11.41
C PHE A 66 -12.11 3.25 11.94
N SER A 67 -12.82 2.41 11.22
CA SER A 67 -14.08 1.80 11.67
C SER A 67 -13.91 0.30 11.69
N GLN A 68 -14.39 -0.34 12.75
CA GLN A 68 -14.30 -1.79 12.90
C GLN A 68 -15.68 -2.42 12.80
N VAL A 69 -15.75 -3.57 12.14
CA VAL A 69 -16.94 -4.40 12.00
C VAL A 69 -16.59 -5.88 12.13
N SER A 70 -17.53 -6.65 12.62
CA SER A 70 -17.39 -8.11 12.75
C SER A 70 -18.47 -8.88 11.99
N THR A 71 -19.51 -8.19 11.50
CA THR A 71 -20.61 -8.78 10.74
C THR A 71 -20.88 -8.04 9.44
N THR A 72 -21.58 -8.70 8.52
CA THR A 72 -22.00 -8.09 7.25
C THR A 72 -22.97 -6.94 7.47
N GLU A 73 -23.87 -7.06 8.46
CA GLU A 73 -24.86 -6.02 8.78
C GLU A 73 -24.18 -4.75 9.29
N GLU A 74 -23.17 -4.89 10.16
CA GLU A 74 -22.34 -3.74 10.61
C GLU A 74 -21.61 -3.09 9.44
N ALA A 75 -20.99 -3.90 8.57
CA ALA A 75 -20.30 -3.42 7.38
C ALA A 75 -21.24 -2.64 6.45
N GLU A 76 -22.45 -3.15 6.22
CA GLU A 76 -23.48 -2.47 5.43
C GLU A 76 -23.87 -1.11 6.01
N GLN A 77 -23.98 -1.00 7.34
CA GLN A 77 -24.27 0.27 7.99
C GLN A 77 -23.14 1.27 7.81
N VAL A 78 -21.89 0.84 7.98
CA VAL A 78 -20.72 1.73 7.76
C VAL A 78 -20.66 2.19 6.32
N LEU A 79 -20.85 1.31 5.34
CA LEU A 79 -20.84 1.64 3.92
C LEU A 79 -21.96 2.62 3.50
N LYS A 80 -23.07 2.66 4.24
CA LYS A 80 -24.16 3.63 4.00
C LYS A 80 -23.89 5.01 4.57
N THR A 81 -23.04 5.10 5.60
CA THR A 81 -22.81 6.35 6.36
C THR A 81 -21.44 6.96 6.14
N THR A 82 -20.50 6.19 5.63
CA THR A 82 -19.10 6.59 5.49
C THR A 82 -18.56 6.15 4.13
N ASP A 83 -17.87 7.07 3.45
CA ASP A 83 -17.13 6.76 2.22
C ASP A 83 -15.85 5.98 2.60
N VAL A 84 -15.93 4.64 2.55
CA VAL A 84 -14.79 3.76 2.86
C VAL A 84 -13.82 3.73 1.67
N ASP A 85 -12.54 3.97 1.95
CA ASP A 85 -11.48 4.03 0.93
C ASP A 85 -10.62 2.76 0.89
N LEU A 86 -10.57 2.00 1.98
CA LEU A 86 -9.78 0.77 2.11
C LEU A 86 -10.45 -0.19 3.09
N VAL A 87 -10.46 -1.48 2.75
CA VAL A 87 -10.87 -2.57 3.65
C VAL A 87 -9.63 -3.37 4.06
N ILE A 88 -9.46 -3.57 5.35
CA ILE A 88 -8.46 -4.48 5.93
C ILE A 88 -9.19 -5.65 6.57
N CYS A 89 -9.07 -6.84 5.97
CA CYS A 89 -9.64 -8.07 6.48
C CYS A 89 -8.63 -8.77 7.40
N MET A 90 -9.02 -9.03 8.65
CA MET A 90 -8.21 -9.75 9.64
C MET A 90 -8.84 -11.11 9.94
N PRO A 91 -8.46 -12.16 9.22
CA PRO A 91 -8.98 -13.51 9.48
C PRO A 91 -8.38 -14.05 10.77
N GLY A 92 -9.24 -14.29 11.76
CA GLY A 92 -8.87 -14.91 13.03
C GLY A 92 -9.14 -16.42 13.06
N ASN A 93 -8.82 -17.04 14.20
CA ASN A 93 -9.13 -18.46 14.45
C ASN A 93 -10.57 -18.69 14.97
N ALA A 94 -11.35 -17.62 15.16
CA ALA A 94 -12.68 -17.68 15.76
C ALA A 94 -13.79 -17.95 14.73
N ASP A 95 -14.98 -18.26 15.25
CA ASP A 95 -16.16 -18.68 14.47
C ASP A 95 -16.72 -17.61 13.51
N ASN A 96 -16.30 -16.34 13.63
CA ASN A 96 -16.68 -15.28 12.71
C ASN A 96 -15.79 -15.31 11.45
N ASP A 97 -16.42 -15.50 10.31
CA ASP A 97 -15.73 -15.57 9.05
C ASP A 97 -15.47 -14.18 8.44
N ALA A 98 -14.36 -13.56 8.84
CA ALA A 98 -13.94 -12.26 8.30
C ALA A 98 -13.79 -12.27 6.75
N PHE A 99 -13.45 -13.41 6.16
CA PHE A 99 -13.43 -13.55 4.71
C PHE A 99 -14.82 -13.46 4.09
N ALA A 100 -15.84 -14.05 4.72
CA ALA A 100 -17.22 -13.94 4.25
C ALA A 100 -17.69 -12.48 4.30
N VAL A 101 -17.46 -11.78 5.42
CA VAL A 101 -17.80 -10.36 5.54
C VAL A 101 -17.05 -9.52 4.49
N ALA A 102 -15.76 -9.77 4.29
CA ALA A 102 -14.98 -9.05 3.26
C ALA A 102 -15.52 -9.32 1.84
N ARG A 103 -15.94 -10.55 1.52
CA ARG A 103 -16.61 -10.88 0.25
C ARG A 103 -17.92 -10.12 0.08
N ASP A 104 -18.70 -10.00 1.13
CA ASP A 104 -19.95 -9.25 1.11
C ASP A 104 -19.69 -7.75 0.90
N VAL A 105 -18.73 -7.19 1.62
CA VAL A 105 -18.27 -5.80 1.39
C VAL A 105 -17.82 -5.61 -0.05
N LYS A 106 -17.02 -6.52 -0.60
CA LYS A 106 -16.55 -6.41 -1.98
C LYS A 106 -17.66 -6.54 -3.03
N ARG A 107 -18.73 -7.30 -2.73
CA ARG A 107 -19.95 -7.32 -3.56
C ARG A 107 -20.73 -6.01 -3.52
N MET A 108 -20.84 -5.39 -2.35
CA MET A 108 -21.53 -4.10 -2.19
C MET A 108 -20.74 -2.93 -2.80
N ALA A 109 -19.41 -2.97 -2.69
CA ALA A 109 -18.50 -1.91 -3.11
C ALA A 109 -17.24 -2.47 -3.82
N PRO A 110 -17.38 -3.00 -5.05
CA PRO A 110 -16.30 -3.70 -5.76
C PRO A 110 -15.07 -2.83 -6.05
N GLN A 111 -15.23 -1.52 -6.09
CA GLN A 111 -14.17 -0.56 -6.36
C GLN A 111 -13.23 -0.31 -5.17
N ILE A 112 -13.66 -0.65 -3.94
CA ILE A 112 -12.86 -0.40 -2.74
C ILE A 112 -11.72 -1.44 -2.69
N PRO A 113 -10.45 -1.01 -2.55
CA PRO A 113 -9.33 -1.91 -2.32
C PRO A 113 -9.54 -2.73 -1.05
N CYS A 114 -9.21 -4.02 -1.12
CA CYS A 114 -9.33 -4.92 0.01
C CYS A 114 -8.03 -5.69 0.21
N VAL A 115 -7.48 -5.66 1.42
CA VAL A 115 -6.26 -6.37 1.78
C VAL A 115 -6.49 -7.31 2.94
N VAL A 116 -5.71 -8.39 3.02
CA VAL A 116 -5.66 -9.26 4.19
C VAL A 116 -4.50 -8.87 5.07
N LEU A 117 -4.76 -8.72 6.36
CA LEU A 117 -3.74 -8.55 7.40
C LEU A 117 -3.86 -9.70 8.39
N THR A 118 -2.85 -10.56 8.47
CA THR A 118 -2.94 -11.78 9.28
C THR A 118 -1.72 -11.98 10.16
N PRO A 119 -1.90 -12.36 11.44
CA PRO A 119 -0.81 -12.95 12.21
C PRO A 119 -0.45 -14.30 11.58
N PHE A 120 0.82 -14.52 11.26
CA PHE A 120 1.26 -15.71 10.55
C PHE A 120 1.20 -16.94 11.47
N SER A 121 0.05 -17.60 11.53
CA SER A 121 -0.13 -18.86 12.22
C SER A 121 -0.37 -20.00 11.22
N HIS A 122 0.05 -21.22 11.58
CA HIS A 122 -0.14 -22.41 10.72
C HIS A 122 -1.59 -22.65 10.32
N GLY A 123 -2.53 -22.34 11.21
CA GLY A 123 -3.96 -22.48 10.93
C GLY A 123 -4.47 -21.51 9.87
N ILE A 124 -4.01 -20.27 9.93
CA ILE A 124 -4.42 -19.22 8.99
C ILE A 124 -3.77 -19.43 7.62
N THR A 125 -2.52 -19.89 7.54
CA THR A 125 -1.88 -20.21 6.27
C THR A 125 -2.70 -21.25 5.48
N LYS A 126 -3.09 -22.35 6.11
CA LYS A 126 -3.94 -23.38 5.49
C LYS A 126 -5.31 -22.84 5.07
N ARG A 127 -5.84 -21.87 5.81
CA ARG A 127 -7.13 -21.24 5.49
C ARG A 127 -6.99 -20.35 4.26
N ILE A 128 -5.95 -19.52 4.18
CA ILE A 128 -5.65 -18.69 3.02
C ILE A 128 -5.44 -19.54 1.76
N GLU A 129 -4.76 -20.70 1.87
CA GLU A 129 -4.55 -21.64 0.76
C GLU A 129 -5.87 -22.22 0.20
N ASN A 130 -6.93 -22.29 1.00
CA ASN A 130 -8.21 -22.85 0.61
C ASN A 130 -9.30 -21.79 0.28
N GLU A 131 -8.99 -20.51 0.49
CA GLU A 131 -9.91 -19.41 0.20
C GLU A 131 -9.72 -18.83 -1.18
N ASP A 132 -10.79 -18.27 -1.76
CA ASP A 132 -10.70 -17.48 -2.96
C ASP A 132 -10.08 -16.11 -2.64
N MET A 133 -8.79 -15.98 -2.93
CA MET A 133 -8.02 -14.77 -2.69
C MET A 133 -8.16 -13.73 -3.80
N SER A 134 -8.93 -13.99 -4.86
CA SER A 134 -9.06 -13.11 -6.04
C SER A 134 -9.66 -11.74 -5.74
N ILE A 135 -10.41 -11.64 -4.65
CA ILE A 135 -11.03 -10.37 -4.20
C ILE A 135 -10.07 -9.46 -3.44
N PHE A 136 -8.93 -9.99 -2.99
CA PHE A 136 -7.95 -9.26 -2.21
C PHE A 136 -6.81 -8.74 -3.10
N ASP A 137 -6.48 -7.48 -2.92
CA ASP A 137 -5.38 -6.86 -3.66
C ASP A 137 -4.02 -7.33 -3.17
N TYR A 138 -3.85 -7.49 -1.84
CA TYR A 138 -2.63 -7.97 -1.20
C TYR A 138 -2.92 -8.73 0.09
N VAL A 139 -1.96 -9.53 0.51
CA VAL A 139 -1.92 -10.18 1.83
C VAL A 139 -0.72 -9.65 2.59
N PHE A 140 -0.88 -9.28 3.87
CA PHE A 140 0.19 -8.82 4.73
C PHE A 140 0.30 -9.65 6.00
N CYS A 141 1.52 -9.77 6.52
CA CYS A 141 1.80 -10.43 7.78
C CYS A 141 1.94 -9.40 8.89
N TRP A 142 1.04 -9.43 9.89
CA TRP A 142 1.18 -8.62 11.08
C TRP A 142 2.35 -9.11 11.94
N LEU A 143 3.33 -8.25 12.15
CA LEU A 143 4.55 -8.52 12.91
C LEU A 143 4.66 -7.63 14.17
N GLY A 144 3.54 -7.07 14.65
CA GLY A 144 3.52 -6.14 15.79
C GLY A 144 4.07 -4.75 15.46
N ASN A 145 4.16 -4.38 14.17
CA ASN A 145 4.71 -3.11 13.73
C ASN A 145 3.61 -2.22 13.12
N THR A 146 3.23 -1.17 13.83
CA THR A 146 2.21 -0.21 13.40
C THR A 146 2.56 0.50 12.09
N ASN A 147 3.87 0.68 11.79
CA ASN A 147 4.32 1.26 10.52
C ASN A 147 3.93 0.40 9.31
N LEU A 148 3.56 -0.87 9.52
CA LEU A 148 3.00 -1.68 8.45
C LEU A 148 1.65 -1.15 7.97
N ILE A 149 0.78 -0.69 8.89
CA ILE A 149 -0.52 -0.09 8.52
C ILE A 149 -0.30 1.17 7.68
N LEU A 150 0.62 2.04 8.11
CA LEU A 150 1.02 3.21 7.31
C LEU A 150 1.48 2.79 5.91
N SER A 151 2.31 1.75 5.84
CA SER A 151 2.86 1.25 4.57
C SER A 151 1.79 0.66 3.66
N ILE A 152 0.83 -0.07 4.20
CA ILE A 152 -0.33 -0.60 3.46
C ILE A 152 -1.11 0.57 2.85
N ILE A 153 -1.46 1.57 3.66
CA ILE A 153 -2.18 2.76 3.21
C ILE A 153 -1.43 3.45 2.08
N LYS A 154 -0.11 3.68 2.25
CA LYS A 154 0.71 4.35 1.24
C LYS A 154 0.90 3.52 -0.02
N LEU A 155 0.99 2.20 0.09
CA LEU A 155 1.08 1.30 -1.06
C LEU A 155 -0.20 1.34 -1.91
N ILE A 156 -1.35 1.32 -1.26
CA ILE A 156 -2.64 1.43 -1.96
C ILE A 156 -2.82 2.83 -2.58
N GLU A 157 -2.48 3.89 -1.85
CA GLU A 157 -2.48 5.26 -2.41
C GLU A 157 -1.56 5.35 -3.63
N ASP A 158 -0.35 4.79 -3.57
CA ASP A 158 0.60 4.80 -4.69
C ASP A 158 0.05 4.05 -5.89
N ARG A 159 -0.52 2.87 -5.69
CA ARG A 159 -1.15 2.08 -6.74
C ARG A 159 -2.31 2.83 -7.42
N MET A 160 -3.13 3.53 -6.65
CA MET A 160 -4.27 4.29 -7.18
C MET A 160 -3.86 5.53 -7.99
N ASN A 161 -2.70 6.11 -7.67
CA ASN A 161 -2.28 7.39 -8.25
C ASN A 161 -1.15 7.28 -9.27
N ILE A 162 -0.44 6.14 -9.37
CA ILE A 162 0.79 6.03 -10.16
C ILE A 162 0.61 6.46 -11.61
N GLU A 163 -0.43 5.99 -12.28
CA GLU A 163 -0.68 6.31 -13.69
C GLU A 163 -0.95 7.81 -13.90
N HIS A 164 -1.79 8.38 -13.04
CA HIS A 164 -2.09 9.79 -13.06
C HIS A 164 -0.84 10.63 -12.77
N ASP A 165 -0.11 10.32 -11.69
CA ASP A 165 1.01 11.11 -11.23
C ASP A 165 2.22 11.03 -12.17
N ILE A 166 2.42 9.90 -12.86
CA ILE A 166 3.43 9.77 -13.91
C ILE A 166 3.05 10.65 -15.12
N ASN A 167 1.81 10.59 -15.57
CA ASN A 167 1.35 11.35 -16.74
C ASN A 167 1.39 12.86 -16.48
N GLU A 168 1.00 13.30 -15.28
CA GLU A 168 0.94 14.71 -14.90
C GLU A 168 2.33 15.32 -14.69
N ALA A 169 3.22 14.64 -13.96
CA ALA A 169 4.46 15.24 -13.49
C ALA A 169 5.71 14.36 -13.68
N GLY A 170 5.62 13.22 -14.36
CA GLY A 170 6.76 12.33 -14.51
C GLY A 170 7.27 11.77 -13.18
N VAL A 171 6.37 11.54 -12.22
CA VAL A 171 6.74 11.01 -10.91
C VAL A 171 7.46 9.68 -11.06
N GLN A 172 8.52 9.47 -10.30
CA GLN A 172 9.31 8.25 -10.34
C GLN A 172 8.65 7.10 -9.58
N MET A 173 8.97 5.86 -9.97
CA MET A 173 8.49 4.63 -9.37
C MET A 173 9.65 3.78 -8.86
N ILE A 174 9.44 3.11 -7.72
CA ILE A 174 10.25 2.00 -7.23
C ILE A 174 9.40 0.74 -7.36
N LEU A 175 9.88 -0.23 -8.13
CA LEU A 175 9.24 -1.53 -8.27
C LEU A 175 9.85 -2.50 -7.25
N LEU A 176 9.02 -3.00 -6.33
CA LEU A 176 9.37 -4.06 -5.40
C LEU A 176 8.79 -5.37 -5.92
N VAL A 177 9.65 -6.36 -6.22
CA VAL A 177 9.26 -7.69 -6.71
C VAL A 177 9.56 -8.71 -5.63
N GLU A 178 8.54 -9.22 -4.96
CA GLU A 178 8.69 -10.11 -3.81
C GLU A 178 7.40 -10.91 -3.59
N ASP A 179 7.49 -12.24 -3.58
CA ASP A 179 6.35 -13.13 -3.36
C ASP A 179 6.19 -13.56 -1.90
N ASN A 180 7.25 -13.43 -1.11
CA ASN A 180 7.21 -13.81 0.29
C ASN A 180 6.52 -12.74 1.14
N ILE A 181 5.30 -13.07 1.60
CA ILE A 181 4.44 -12.19 2.40
C ILE A 181 5.17 -11.62 3.63
N ARG A 182 5.94 -12.46 4.36
CA ARG A 182 6.68 -12.02 5.55
C ARG A 182 7.78 -11.02 5.19
N PHE A 183 8.46 -11.28 4.08
CA PHE A 183 9.58 -10.45 3.67
C PHE A 183 9.10 -9.06 3.24
N TYR A 184 8.16 -8.95 2.30
CA TYR A 184 7.70 -7.63 1.88
C TYR A 184 6.94 -6.89 3.01
N SER A 185 6.23 -7.60 3.91
CA SER A 185 5.60 -6.99 5.09
C SER A 185 6.62 -6.40 6.07
N SER A 186 7.85 -6.92 6.12
CA SER A 186 8.93 -6.38 6.95
C SER A 186 9.73 -5.27 6.25
N VAL A 187 9.86 -5.32 4.94
CA VAL A 187 10.65 -4.36 4.15
C VAL A 187 9.88 -3.06 3.91
N LEU A 188 8.58 -3.16 3.58
CA LEU A 188 7.75 -2.00 3.24
C LEU A 188 7.76 -0.88 4.30
N PRO A 189 7.65 -1.17 5.61
CA PRO A 189 7.73 -0.14 6.65
C PRO A 189 9.02 0.67 6.59
N ASN A 190 10.15 0.00 6.44
CA ASN A 190 11.46 0.67 6.36
C ASN A 190 11.60 1.47 5.06
N LEU A 191 11.13 0.92 3.95
CA LEU A 191 11.16 1.59 2.65
C LEU A 191 10.33 2.87 2.66
N TYR A 192 9.09 2.80 3.16
CA TYR A 192 8.23 3.98 3.26
C TYR A 192 8.75 5.01 4.26
N ASN A 193 9.22 4.59 5.42
CA ASN A 193 9.83 5.52 6.39
C ASN A 193 11.00 6.27 5.75
N TYR A 194 11.86 5.58 5.00
CA TYR A 194 12.96 6.23 4.30
C TYR A 194 12.48 7.22 3.23
N ILE A 195 11.56 6.81 2.35
CA ILE A 195 11.02 7.67 1.28
C ILE A 195 10.32 8.90 1.86
N LEU A 196 9.49 8.72 2.89
CA LEU A 196 8.73 9.80 3.51
C LEU A 196 9.64 10.77 4.25
N ALA A 197 10.65 10.26 4.97
CA ALA A 197 11.65 11.08 5.64
C ALA A 197 12.47 11.91 4.64
N GLN A 198 12.91 11.31 3.53
CA GLN A 198 13.60 12.05 2.47
C GLN A 198 12.70 13.11 1.84
N SER A 199 11.46 12.76 1.53
CA SER A 199 10.47 13.72 1.00
C SER A 199 10.24 14.91 1.94
N LYS A 200 10.21 14.66 3.26
CA LYS A 200 10.11 15.72 4.27
C LYS A 200 11.36 16.63 4.20
N ARG A 201 12.56 16.08 4.15
CA ARG A 201 13.82 16.86 4.03
C ARG A 201 13.81 17.75 2.81
N PHE A 202 13.50 17.23 1.61
CA PHE A 202 13.39 18.03 0.39
C PHE A 202 12.31 19.09 0.45
N SER A 203 11.24 18.86 1.21
CA SER A 203 10.17 19.84 1.39
C SER A 203 10.57 21.03 2.27
N THR A 204 11.53 20.85 3.20
CA THR A 204 12.01 21.96 4.05
C THR A 204 12.80 23.01 3.29
N GLU A 205 13.34 22.67 2.10
CA GLU A 205 14.02 23.58 1.20
C GLU A 205 13.06 24.44 0.34
N ALA A 206 11.76 24.23 0.50
CA ALA A 206 10.75 24.97 -0.25
C ALA A 206 10.55 26.39 0.34
N LEU A 207 10.31 27.36 -0.54
CA LEU A 207 10.18 28.77 -0.19
C LEU A 207 8.97 29.11 0.69
N ASN A 208 7.95 28.22 0.71
CA ASN A 208 6.74 28.41 1.51
C ASN A 208 6.06 27.06 1.85
N PRO A 209 5.17 27.02 2.86
CA PRO A 209 4.49 25.78 3.28
C PRO A 209 3.65 25.12 2.19
N HIS A 210 3.11 25.88 1.25
CA HIS A 210 2.31 25.37 0.15
C HIS A 210 3.20 24.60 -0.84
N ALA A 211 4.33 25.17 -1.26
CA ALA A 211 5.31 24.50 -2.10
C ALA A 211 5.92 23.27 -1.40
N ALA A 212 6.12 23.33 -0.08
CA ALA A 212 6.57 22.18 0.71
C ALA A 212 5.57 21.03 0.67
N ALA A 213 4.28 21.32 0.83
CA ALA A 213 3.22 20.31 0.76
C ALA A 213 3.10 19.69 -0.64
N GLN A 214 3.30 20.50 -1.69
CA GLN A 214 3.29 20.02 -3.08
C GLN A 214 4.47 19.09 -3.37
N ARG A 215 5.70 19.45 -2.97
CA ARG A 215 6.90 18.62 -3.17
C ARG A 215 6.76 17.23 -2.54
N LYS A 216 6.07 17.11 -1.40
CA LYS A 216 5.79 15.81 -0.77
C LYS A 216 4.94 14.87 -1.63
N ARG A 217 4.07 15.42 -2.48
CA ARG A 217 3.23 14.62 -3.38
C ARG A 217 4.01 14.01 -4.54
N GLY A 218 5.10 14.68 -4.97
CA GLY A 218 6.01 14.22 -6.03
C GLY A 218 7.04 13.16 -5.59
N ARG A 219 6.90 12.58 -4.39
CA ARG A 219 7.77 11.50 -3.95
C ARG A 219 7.69 10.28 -4.86
N PRO A 220 8.75 9.47 -4.95
CA PRO A 220 8.69 8.20 -5.67
C PRO A 220 7.53 7.33 -5.14
N LYS A 221 6.81 6.70 -6.08
CA LYS A 221 5.74 5.74 -5.77
C LYS A 221 6.34 4.35 -5.62
N VAL A 222 5.82 3.57 -4.67
CA VAL A 222 6.20 2.16 -4.53
C VAL A 222 5.09 1.31 -5.13
N VAL A 223 5.47 0.36 -5.97
CA VAL A 223 4.57 -0.66 -6.53
C VAL A 223 5.11 -2.03 -6.18
N LEU A 224 4.27 -2.84 -5.58
CA LEU A 224 4.57 -4.23 -5.23
C LEU A 224 4.03 -5.17 -6.32
N ALA A 225 4.89 -6.03 -6.83
CA ALA A 225 4.53 -7.18 -7.66
C ALA A 225 4.93 -8.47 -6.94
N THR A 226 4.03 -9.44 -6.92
CA THR A 226 4.22 -10.71 -6.21
C THR A 226 4.48 -11.89 -7.16
N ASN A 227 4.56 -11.64 -8.47
CA ASN A 227 4.87 -12.61 -9.50
C ASN A 227 5.59 -11.93 -10.68
N TYR A 228 6.17 -12.77 -11.55
CA TYR A 228 6.93 -12.30 -12.71
C TYR A 228 6.08 -11.52 -13.71
N GLU A 229 4.90 -12.02 -14.01
CA GLU A 229 4.03 -11.47 -15.05
C GLU A 229 3.59 -10.04 -14.68
N ASP A 230 3.22 -9.84 -13.42
CA ASP A 230 2.86 -8.50 -12.91
C ASP A 230 4.07 -7.58 -12.88
N ALA A 231 5.24 -8.08 -12.44
CA ALA A 231 6.46 -7.30 -12.43
C ALA A 231 6.83 -6.80 -13.83
N MET A 232 6.80 -7.70 -14.83
CA MET A 232 7.11 -7.34 -16.21
C MET A 232 6.09 -6.38 -16.80
N ARG A 233 4.79 -6.64 -16.59
CA ARG A 233 3.72 -5.75 -17.07
C ARG A 233 3.85 -4.32 -16.50
N ILE A 234 4.18 -4.20 -15.21
CA ILE A 234 4.40 -2.91 -14.54
C ILE A 234 5.66 -2.24 -15.10
N TYR A 235 6.75 -2.99 -15.22
CA TYR A 235 8.02 -2.47 -15.72
C TYR A 235 7.89 -2.01 -17.18
N GLU A 236 7.31 -2.80 -18.06
CA GLU A 236 7.06 -2.42 -19.47
C GLU A 236 6.22 -1.14 -19.57
N LYS A 237 5.23 -0.99 -18.72
CA LYS A 237 4.36 0.20 -18.71
C LYS A 237 5.06 1.46 -18.20
N TYR A 238 5.97 1.34 -17.22
CA TYR A 238 6.54 2.49 -16.50
C TYR A 238 8.07 2.57 -16.48
N HIS A 239 8.77 1.82 -17.35
CA HIS A 239 10.24 1.72 -17.32
C HIS A 239 10.95 3.07 -17.43
N GLU A 240 10.42 4.03 -18.20
CA GLU A 240 10.98 5.37 -18.33
C GLU A 240 10.95 6.18 -17.02
N ASN A 241 10.01 5.85 -16.13
CA ASN A 241 9.84 6.49 -14.83
C ASN A 241 10.32 5.61 -13.67
N THR A 242 10.92 4.45 -13.96
CA THR A 242 11.42 3.54 -12.92
C THR A 242 12.74 4.06 -12.36
N LEU A 243 12.72 4.49 -11.10
CA LEU A 243 13.89 4.91 -10.34
C LEU A 243 14.79 3.72 -9.99
N GLY A 244 14.19 2.59 -9.67
CA GLY A 244 14.88 1.37 -9.31
C GLY A 244 13.95 0.18 -9.16
N VAL A 245 14.54 -1.01 -9.24
CA VAL A 245 13.86 -2.29 -8.99
C VAL A 245 14.54 -2.95 -7.81
N ILE A 246 13.76 -3.33 -6.81
CA ILE A 246 14.17 -4.15 -5.67
C ILE A 246 13.51 -5.51 -5.88
N SER A 247 14.30 -6.55 -6.12
CA SER A 247 13.78 -7.86 -6.47
C SER A 247 14.44 -8.94 -5.64
N ASP A 248 13.67 -9.93 -5.20
CA ASP A 248 14.25 -11.21 -4.85
C ASP A 248 14.86 -11.85 -6.11
N THR A 249 15.79 -12.77 -5.90
CA THR A 249 16.45 -13.51 -6.98
C THR A 249 15.64 -14.72 -7.44
N ARG A 250 14.59 -15.09 -6.70
CA ARG A 250 13.74 -16.26 -6.97
C ARG A 250 12.29 -15.93 -6.65
N PHE A 251 11.46 -15.84 -7.66
CA PHE A 251 10.02 -15.68 -7.51
C PHE A 251 9.26 -16.54 -8.52
N PRO A 252 7.99 -16.90 -8.24
CA PRO A 252 7.22 -17.79 -9.08
C PRO A 252 6.92 -17.14 -10.44
N MET A 253 7.06 -17.97 -11.48
CA MET A 253 6.58 -17.65 -12.82
C MET A 253 5.39 -18.57 -13.10
N HIS A 254 4.25 -18.02 -13.45
CA HIS A 254 3.09 -18.78 -13.87
C HIS A 254 3.29 -19.25 -15.32
N THR A 255 3.67 -20.51 -15.48
CA THR A 255 3.68 -21.13 -16.81
C THR A 255 2.27 -21.63 -17.16
N PRO A 256 1.89 -21.68 -18.47
CA PRO A 256 0.58 -22.18 -18.90
C PRO A 256 0.25 -23.61 -18.46
N HIS A 257 1.21 -24.34 -17.93
CA HIS A 257 1.09 -25.73 -17.48
C HIS A 257 1.21 -25.93 -15.96
N GLY A 258 1.09 -24.86 -15.16
CA GLY A 258 1.04 -24.95 -13.69
C GLY A 258 2.35 -25.36 -13.02
N GLN A 259 3.47 -25.40 -13.74
CA GLN A 259 4.78 -25.61 -13.16
C GLN A 259 5.42 -24.27 -12.79
N LEU A 260 5.80 -24.14 -11.52
CA LEU A 260 6.60 -23.03 -11.04
C LEU A 260 8.00 -23.09 -11.69
N ALA A 261 8.28 -22.22 -12.63
CA ALA A 261 9.64 -22.04 -13.15
C ALA A 261 10.37 -21.04 -12.27
N GLN A 262 11.54 -21.42 -11.77
CA GLN A 262 12.44 -20.49 -11.10
C GLN A 262 13.25 -19.77 -12.17
N VAL A 263 13.24 -18.43 -12.13
CA VAL A 263 14.14 -17.61 -12.94
C VAL A 263 15.51 -17.68 -12.29
N GLN A 264 16.51 -18.18 -13.02
CA GLN A 264 17.93 -18.13 -12.62
C GLN A 264 18.55 -16.80 -12.99
#